data_8e3aabe997c3c2575c13f4acacabfd3a
#
_entry.id   8e3aabe997c3c2575c13f4acacabfd3a
#
_cell.length_a   1.000
_cell.length_b   1.000
_cell.length_c   1.000
_cell.angle_alpha   90.00
_cell.angle_beta   90.00
_cell.angle_gamma   90.00
#
_symmetry.space_group_name_H-M   'P 1'
#
loop_
_entity.id
_entity.type
_entity.pdbx_description
1 polymer ?
#
loop_
_entity_poly.entity_id
_entity_poly.type
_entity_poly.pdbx_seq_one_letter_code
_entity_poly.pdbx_strand_id
1 'polypeptide(L)'
;MRILSSLRLCLNRRTIRLGAVAALTALSACGTGRGVRTTTGARAAATRLPIQLDGHFDDWTGVPVWSQAAASSRPLEAAWATDDTHWWYLSFSVRDSVSHSGMPGTLHLLIDTDDRTQTGGTVFDAAVGLAGVDVALDLSRADKTQGNGVGAGAALRTVGPTGLGAYRSAYDLDVVALPSWSATRFELRIARGGTRDGFAQLGSTVRARLVFESTSGAITALPAARYTFATPLDTRSRTQLVSAIPSAANGAVRVVQWNVSEGSFRSPANHAKLLAAVAPDVVLLDEVYAETSDSTLADFFARPELAALGRWRFAYSRSGGRQHAVVATRDRDIRQAPSMVRMEYPVGVLDSVRAMVPAAAQRLFDIEATAQLSSTGAWITIDGIETLFVALDLQSGGFFRNAQDQLRVLQSRAIRAAVQRELAPRATRGVLVIAGDFNAIGSYESIHTLQQGLDVDGSDLALSDASRLSERSLVTWSDPKVGQFLPGRLDLTLYADAAFERTGGFTFSSADLTPAFAASLGVTPETSERAADHLIVVTDLRRKHSPPR
;
A
#
# COMPACT_ATOMS: atom_id res chain seq x y z
N MET A 1 -25.25 10.20 -44.89
CA MET A 1 -24.91 11.62 -45.15
C MET A 1 -23.66 11.93 -44.31
N ARG A 2 -22.56 12.21 -45.00
CA ARG A 2 -21.22 12.43 -44.46
C ARG A 2 -21.15 13.75 -43.68
N ILE A 3 -20.50 13.80 -42.50
CA ILE A 3 -19.65 14.93 -42.09
C ILE A 3 -18.51 14.37 -41.25
N LEU A 4 -17.34 14.31 -41.87
CA LEU A 4 -16.04 14.25 -41.23
C LEU A 4 -15.57 15.69 -40.97
N SER A 5 -15.17 16.04 -39.79
CA SER A 5 -14.37 17.25 -39.55
C SER A 5 -13.21 16.95 -38.60
N SER A 6 -12.08 17.09 -39.20
CA SER A 6 -10.71 16.99 -38.76
C SER A 6 -10.36 17.90 -37.55
N LEU A 7 -9.78 17.33 -36.49
CA LEU A 7 -9.01 18.08 -35.50
C LEU A 7 -7.52 17.97 -35.84
N ARG A 8 -6.91 19.12 -36.19
CA ARG A 8 -5.46 19.29 -36.34
C ARG A 8 -4.80 19.43 -34.98
N LEU A 9 -3.86 18.54 -34.71
CA LEU A 9 -2.89 18.70 -33.61
C LEU A 9 -1.86 19.78 -34.01
N CYS A 10 -1.72 20.84 -33.21
CA CYS A 10 -0.59 21.75 -33.24
C CYS A 10 0.52 21.20 -32.36
N LEU A 11 1.55 20.67 -32.98
CA LEU A 11 2.84 20.36 -32.34
C LEU A 11 3.67 21.64 -32.20
N ASN A 12 3.87 22.10 -30.99
CA ASN A 12 4.78 23.20 -30.68
C ASN A 12 6.16 22.62 -30.32
N ARG A 13 7.10 22.71 -31.25
CA ARG A 13 8.53 22.37 -31.04
C ARG A 13 9.18 23.47 -30.22
N ARG A 14 9.57 23.19 -28.98
CA ARG A 14 10.56 23.99 -28.25
C ARG A 14 11.93 23.34 -28.34
N THR A 15 12.82 24.07 -28.98
CA THR A 15 14.24 23.81 -29.19
C THR A 15 14.97 23.87 -27.85
N ILE A 16 15.63 22.78 -27.45
CA ILE A 16 16.56 22.74 -26.32
C ILE A 16 17.95 23.06 -26.85
N ARG A 17 18.56 24.13 -26.37
CA ARG A 17 19.98 24.50 -26.61
C ARG A 17 20.88 23.66 -25.70
N LEU A 18 21.74 22.84 -26.30
CA LEU A 18 22.87 22.23 -25.60
C LEU A 18 23.96 23.29 -25.39
N GLY A 19 24.30 23.50 -24.12
CA GLY A 19 25.53 24.21 -23.74
C GLY A 19 26.68 23.24 -23.60
N ALA A 20 27.70 23.42 -24.42
CA ALA A 20 28.95 22.69 -24.33
C ALA A 20 29.82 23.27 -23.21
N VAL A 21 30.30 22.43 -22.29
CA VAL A 21 31.35 22.78 -21.32
C VAL A 21 32.64 22.09 -21.79
N ALA A 22 33.65 22.92 -22.05
CA ALA A 22 34.97 22.52 -22.50
C ALA A 22 35.79 21.92 -21.35
N ALA A 23 36.44 20.78 -21.63
CA ALA A 23 37.42 20.17 -20.77
C ALA A 23 38.80 20.81 -21.00
N LEU A 24 39.43 21.31 -19.95
CA LEU A 24 40.85 21.67 -19.93
C LEU A 24 41.67 20.46 -19.48
N THR A 25 42.48 19.96 -20.39
CA THR A 25 43.59 19.02 -20.13
C THR A 25 44.81 19.79 -19.68
N ALA A 26 45.39 19.44 -18.54
CA ALA A 26 46.75 19.82 -18.17
C ALA A 26 47.60 18.55 -18.01
N LEU A 27 48.53 18.34 -18.95
CA LEU A 27 49.65 17.41 -18.81
C LEU A 27 50.71 18.04 -17.91
N SER A 28 51.25 17.28 -16.98
CA SER A 28 52.63 17.46 -16.50
C SER A 28 53.21 16.11 -16.11
N ALA A 29 54.34 15.85 -16.67
CA ALA A 29 55.10 14.61 -16.59
C ALA A 29 56.21 14.69 -15.54
N CYS A 30 56.71 13.51 -15.20
CA CYS A 30 58.02 13.13 -14.65
C CYS A 30 58.25 13.20 -13.14
N GLY A 31 58.59 12.03 -12.58
CA GLY A 31 59.38 11.89 -11.37
C GLY A 31 59.34 10.53 -10.69
N THR A 32 60.07 9.57 -11.21
CA THR A 32 60.83 8.49 -10.54
C THR A 32 60.44 7.99 -9.11
N GLY A 33 60.05 6.74 -9.02
CA GLY A 33 60.71 5.76 -8.16
C GLY A 33 60.19 5.51 -6.74
N ARG A 34 59.87 4.23 -6.52
CA ARG A 34 59.90 3.44 -5.29
C ARG A 34 58.58 3.24 -4.51
N GLY A 35 58.28 1.98 -4.39
CA GLY A 35 57.55 1.41 -3.25
C GLY A 35 56.09 1.09 -3.53
N VAL A 36 55.82 -0.07 -4.13
CA VAL A 36 54.50 -0.70 -4.08
C VAL A 36 54.20 -1.07 -2.63
N ARG A 37 53.48 -0.22 -1.91
CA ARG A 37 52.72 -0.60 -0.76
C ARG A 37 51.30 -0.88 -1.25
N THR A 38 50.99 -2.16 -1.38
CA THR A 38 49.61 -2.65 -1.48
C THR A 38 48.92 -2.37 -0.16
N THR A 39 48.37 -1.17 -0.02
CA THR A 39 47.32 -0.94 0.97
C THR A 39 46.04 -1.53 0.39
N THR A 40 45.73 -2.76 0.77
CA THR A 40 44.37 -3.27 0.78
C THR A 40 43.56 -2.40 1.75
N GLY A 41 43.14 -1.23 1.28
CA GLY A 41 42.13 -0.43 1.94
C GLY A 41 40.85 -1.24 1.87
N ALA A 42 40.48 -1.87 3.00
CA ALA A 42 39.15 -2.35 3.19
C ALA A 42 38.23 -1.13 2.98
N ARG A 43 37.58 -1.08 1.83
CA ARG A 43 36.51 -0.12 1.54
C ARG A 43 35.47 -0.43 2.63
N ALA A 44 35.31 0.47 3.62
CA ALA A 44 34.25 0.34 4.60
C ALA A 44 32.96 0.06 3.81
N ALA A 45 32.39 -1.11 4.03
CA ALA A 45 31.11 -1.46 3.42
C ALA A 45 30.15 -0.35 3.86
N ALA A 46 29.67 0.44 2.93
CA ALA A 46 28.64 1.43 3.21
C ALA A 46 27.52 0.67 3.92
N THR A 47 27.17 1.11 5.13
CA THR A 47 26.13 0.48 5.93
C THR A 47 24.86 0.56 5.10
N ARG A 48 24.42 -0.57 4.58
CA ARG A 48 23.25 -0.67 3.72
C ARG A 48 22.01 -0.33 4.53
N LEU A 49 21.10 0.43 3.97
CA LEU A 49 19.80 0.68 4.57
C LEU A 49 19.04 -0.65 4.70
N PRO A 50 18.37 -0.87 5.82
CA PRO A 50 17.52 -2.04 5.97
C PRO A 50 16.31 -1.92 5.03
N ILE A 51 15.89 -3.04 4.43
CA ILE A 51 14.72 -3.07 3.57
C ILE A 51 13.46 -2.67 4.34
N GLN A 52 12.71 -1.76 3.76
CA GLN A 52 11.37 -1.37 4.16
C GLN A 52 10.41 -1.80 3.06
N LEU A 53 9.36 -2.51 3.41
CA LEU A 53 8.32 -2.85 2.44
C LEU A 53 7.36 -1.66 2.30
N ASP A 54 7.58 -0.85 1.28
CA ASP A 54 6.81 0.39 1.04
C ASP A 54 6.38 0.59 -0.42
N GLY A 55 6.89 -0.26 -1.32
CA GLY A 55 6.67 -0.16 -2.76
C GLY A 55 7.62 0.82 -3.44
N HIS A 56 8.60 1.38 -2.71
CA HIS A 56 9.72 2.15 -3.23
C HIS A 56 10.98 1.28 -3.22
N PHE A 57 11.98 1.64 -4.01
CA PHE A 57 13.12 0.75 -4.23
C PHE A 57 14.47 1.42 -3.97
N ASP A 58 14.49 2.54 -3.25
CA ASP A 58 15.71 3.28 -2.93
C ASP A 58 16.63 2.50 -1.99
N ASP A 59 16.05 1.76 -1.05
CA ASP A 59 16.72 0.87 -0.11
C ASP A 59 17.27 -0.41 -0.78
N TRP A 60 16.80 -0.72 -1.99
CA TRP A 60 17.36 -1.77 -2.87
C TRP A 60 18.61 -1.31 -3.63
N THR A 61 18.99 -0.05 -3.51
CA THR A 61 20.21 0.47 -4.14
C THR A 61 21.44 -0.26 -3.61
N GLY A 62 22.24 -0.82 -4.54
CA GLY A 62 23.42 -1.62 -4.20
C GLY A 62 23.15 -3.09 -3.87
N VAL A 63 21.87 -3.55 -3.91
CA VAL A 63 21.56 -4.99 -3.92
C VAL A 63 21.95 -5.56 -5.27
N PRO A 64 22.83 -6.57 -5.34
CA PRO A 64 23.18 -7.18 -6.61
C PRO A 64 21.97 -7.89 -7.23
N VAL A 65 21.91 -7.89 -8.55
CA VAL A 65 20.96 -8.73 -9.29
C VAL A 65 21.22 -10.19 -8.91
N TRP A 66 20.17 -10.86 -8.42
CA TRP A 66 20.24 -12.26 -8.03
C TRP A 66 19.96 -13.21 -9.21
N SER A 67 19.00 -12.83 -10.07
CA SER A 67 18.70 -13.56 -11.30
C SER A 67 18.20 -12.60 -12.38
N GLN A 68 18.65 -12.79 -13.63
CA GLN A 68 18.31 -11.92 -14.75
C GLN A 68 17.88 -12.72 -15.97
N ALA A 69 16.84 -12.26 -16.62
CA ALA A 69 16.32 -12.86 -17.84
C ALA A 69 17.31 -12.82 -18.99
N ALA A 70 17.42 -13.92 -19.74
CA ALA A 70 17.78 -13.80 -21.14
C ALA A 70 16.69 -13.04 -21.90
N ALA A 71 17.02 -12.39 -23.02
CA ALA A 71 16.10 -11.54 -23.79
C ALA A 71 14.74 -12.19 -24.16
N SER A 72 14.63 -13.51 -24.08
CA SER A 72 13.45 -14.32 -24.39
C SER A 72 12.54 -14.63 -23.19
N SER A 73 12.92 -14.27 -21.96
CA SER A 73 12.19 -14.69 -20.74
C SER A 73 11.03 -13.75 -20.32
N ARG A 74 10.33 -13.16 -21.29
CA ARG A 74 9.17 -12.30 -21.01
C ARG A 74 8.05 -13.10 -20.34
N PRO A 75 7.30 -12.51 -19.38
CA PRO A 75 7.31 -11.10 -18.95
C PRO A 75 8.33 -10.76 -17.86
N LEU A 76 9.03 -11.72 -17.28
CA LEU A 76 10.01 -11.51 -16.21
C LEU A 76 11.29 -10.88 -16.75
N GLU A 77 11.88 -9.92 -16.01
CA GLU A 77 13.12 -9.24 -16.42
C GLU A 77 14.28 -9.53 -15.47
N ALA A 78 14.13 -9.28 -14.18
CA ALA A 78 15.18 -9.50 -13.19
C ALA A 78 14.61 -9.72 -11.79
N ALA A 79 15.44 -10.28 -10.93
CA ALA A 79 15.16 -10.41 -9.50
C ALA A 79 16.41 -10.05 -8.67
N TRP A 80 16.16 -9.52 -7.49
CA TRP A 80 17.13 -9.15 -6.46
C TRP A 80 16.77 -9.88 -5.18
N ALA A 81 17.76 -10.21 -4.36
CA ALA A 81 17.55 -10.89 -3.09
C ALA A 81 18.44 -10.31 -1.99
N THR A 82 17.92 -10.24 -0.79
CA THR A 82 18.65 -9.87 0.42
C THR A 82 17.96 -10.42 1.65
N ASP A 83 18.61 -10.32 2.82
CA ASP A 83 18.06 -10.85 4.06
C ASP A 83 18.37 -9.96 5.27
N ASP A 84 17.62 -10.21 6.33
CA ASP A 84 17.96 -9.87 7.70
C ASP A 84 17.82 -11.11 8.60
N THR A 85 17.81 -10.92 9.92
CA THR A 85 17.74 -12.04 10.88
C THR A 85 16.43 -12.82 10.83
N HIS A 86 15.36 -12.26 10.30
CA HIS A 86 14.01 -12.85 10.29
C HIS A 86 13.44 -13.10 8.89
N TRP A 87 13.86 -12.29 7.93
CA TRP A 87 13.21 -12.23 6.62
C TRP A 87 14.17 -12.50 5.47
N TRP A 88 13.66 -13.17 4.46
CA TRP A 88 14.21 -13.17 3.12
C TRP A 88 13.41 -12.19 2.29
N TYR A 89 14.10 -11.17 1.76
CA TYR A 89 13.51 -10.17 0.89
C TYR A 89 13.86 -10.46 -0.55
N LEU A 90 12.87 -10.38 -1.41
CA LEU A 90 12.99 -10.50 -2.85
C LEU A 90 12.39 -9.25 -3.50
N SER A 91 13.03 -8.76 -4.55
CA SER A 91 12.41 -7.82 -5.48
C SER A 91 12.45 -8.43 -6.86
N PHE A 92 11.41 -8.24 -7.65
CA PHE A 92 11.39 -8.69 -9.04
C PHE A 92 10.77 -7.63 -9.95
N SER A 93 11.23 -7.60 -11.22
CA SER A 93 10.65 -6.73 -12.24
C SER A 93 10.01 -7.53 -13.36
N VAL A 94 8.92 -6.93 -13.86
CA VAL A 94 8.17 -7.41 -15.02
C VAL A 94 8.11 -6.30 -16.07
N ARG A 95 7.97 -6.68 -17.34
CA ARG A 95 7.98 -5.72 -18.45
C ARG A 95 6.79 -4.78 -18.43
N ASP A 96 5.60 -5.33 -18.30
CA ASP A 96 4.35 -4.59 -18.36
C ASP A 96 3.80 -4.39 -16.95
N SER A 97 3.16 -3.25 -16.72
CA SER A 97 2.53 -2.98 -15.42
C SER A 97 1.40 -3.98 -15.17
N VAL A 98 1.46 -4.63 -14.01
CA VAL A 98 0.45 -5.58 -13.52
C VAL A 98 0.18 -5.30 -12.05
N SER A 99 -0.93 -5.78 -11.50
CA SER A 99 -1.10 -5.89 -10.04
C SER A 99 -0.83 -7.34 -9.62
N HIS A 100 -0.22 -7.53 -8.47
CA HIS A 100 0.07 -8.90 -7.99
C HIS A 100 -1.21 -9.72 -7.73
N SER A 101 -2.34 -9.05 -7.40
CA SER A 101 -3.66 -9.67 -7.24
C SER A 101 -4.38 -9.92 -8.57
N GLY A 102 -3.83 -9.50 -9.70
CA GLY A 102 -4.44 -9.57 -11.03
C GLY A 102 -3.46 -9.99 -12.12
N MET A 103 -2.49 -10.85 -11.79
CA MET A 103 -1.53 -11.38 -12.76
C MET A 103 -2.25 -11.99 -13.97
N PRO A 104 -1.78 -11.72 -15.19
CA PRO A 104 -2.38 -12.30 -16.42
C PRO A 104 -1.98 -13.76 -16.63
N GLY A 105 -1.76 -14.50 -15.57
CA GLY A 105 -1.31 -15.87 -15.46
C GLY A 105 -0.96 -16.14 -14.01
N THR A 106 -0.06 -17.07 -13.75
CA THR A 106 0.47 -17.38 -12.42
C THR A 106 1.97 -17.11 -12.37
N LEU A 107 2.40 -16.31 -11.42
CA LEU A 107 3.80 -16.19 -11.05
C LEU A 107 4.09 -17.17 -9.93
N HIS A 108 4.99 -18.10 -10.16
CA HIS A 108 5.46 -19.09 -9.19
C HIS A 108 6.83 -18.67 -8.68
N LEU A 109 6.99 -18.60 -7.37
CA LEU A 109 8.29 -18.62 -6.72
C LEU A 109 8.53 -20.03 -6.17
N LEU A 110 9.37 -20.79 -6.86
CA LEU A 110 9.75 -22.15 -6.48
C LEU A 110 10.96 -22.09 -5.56
N ILE A 111 10.90 -22.73 -4.39
CA ILE A 111 11.93 -22.66 -3.34
C ILE A 111 12.33 -24.09 -2.95
N ASP A 112 13.60 -24.41 -3.14
CA ASP A 112 14.31 -25.52 -2.54
C ASP A 112 14.95 -24.97 -1.25
N THR A 113 14.37 -25.32 -0.10
CA THR A 113 14.64 -24.66 1.18
C THR A 113 15.96 -25.09 1.82
N ASP A 114 16.57 -26.18 1.37
CA ASP A 114 17.80 -26.74 1.92
C ASP A 114 18.91 -26.94 0.87
N ASP A 115 18.70 -26.44 -0.37
CA ASP A 115 19.58 -26.57 -1.55
C ASP A 115 19.93 -28.03 -1.89
N ARG A 116 18.98 -28.95 -1.71
CA ARG A 116 19.15 -30.37 -1.98
C ARG A 116 18.15 -30.86 -3.00
N THR A 117 18.63 -31.28 -4.18
CA THR A 117 17.76 -31.77 -5.24
C THR A 117 17.10 -33.14 -4.93
N GLN A 118 17.53 -33.81 -3.88
CA GLN A 118 17.02 -35.10 -3.43
C GLN A 118 15.85 -35.02 -2.47
N THR A 119 15.66 -33.83 -1.85
CA THR A 119 14.50 -33.51 -1.00
C THR A 119 13.43 -32.84 -1.85
N GLY A 120 12.21 -32.67 -1.32
CA GLY A 120 11.13 -32.03 -2.04
C GLY A 120 10.73 -32.75 -3.34
N GLY A 121 10.31 -32.00 -4.34
CA GLY A 121 9.86 -32.50 -5.64
C GLY A 121 10.36 -31.70 -6.83
N THR A 122 9.91 -32.06 -8.02
CA THR A 122 10.17 -31.32 -9.24
C THR A 122 8.90 -30.61 -9.68
N VAL A 123 9.00 -29.32 -9.91
CA VAL A 123 7.91 -28.49 -10.45
C VAL A 123 8.34 -27.98 -11.81
N PHE A 124 7.52 -28.24 -12.82
CA PHE A 124 7.78 -28.07 -14.25
C PHE A 124 8.95 -28.94 -14.78
N ASP A 125 9.20 -28.87 -16.08
CA ASP A 125 10.33 -29.57 -16.69
C ASP A 125 11.67 -28.90 -16.38
N ALA A 126 12.77 -29.58 -16.66
CA ALA A 126 14.12 -29.11 -16.31
C ALA A 126 14.52 -27.77 -16.97
N ALA A 127 13.91 -27.42 -18.09
CA ALA A 127 14.26 -26.17 -18.81
C ALA A 127 13.73 -24.93 -18.08
N VAL A 128 12.53 -25.02 -17.54
CA VAL A 128 11.81 -23.90 -16.93
C VAL A 128 11.47 -24.11 -15.45
N GLY A 129 11.62 -25.33 -14.94
CA GLY A 129 11.29 -25.72 -13.57
C GLY A 129 12.48 -25.73 -12.61
N LEU A 130 12.24 -26.31 -11.45
CA LEU A 130 13.24 -26.52 -10.39
C LEU A 130 13.03 -27.89 -9.77
N ALA A 131 14.11 -28.66 -9.58
CA ALA A 131 14.12 -29.92 -8.81
C ALA A 131 14.49 -29.63 -7.35
N GLY A 132 14.01 -30.43 -6.41
CA GLY A 132 14.25 -30.24 -4.97
C GLY A 132 13.38 -29.16 -4.35
N VAL A 133 12.28 -28.78 -5.01
CA VAL A 133 11.36 -27.77 -4.49
C VAL A 133 10.63 -28.33 -3.27
N ASP A 134 10.64 -27.59 -2.16
CA ASP A 134 9.88 -27.90 -0.95
C ASP A 134 8.64 -27.04 -0.83
N VAL A 135 8.73 -25.78 -1.34
CA VAL A 135 7.66 -24.79 -1.26
C VAL A 135 7.49 -24.07 -2.60
N ALA A 136 6.27 -23.90 -3.04
CA ALA A 136 5.89 -23.03 -4.13
C ALA A 136 4.96 -21.93 -3.59
N LEU A 137 5.32 -20.67 -3.83
CA LEU A 137 4.44 -19.51 -3.64
C LEU A 137 3.88 -19.13 -5.01
N ASP A 138 2.56 -19.15 -5.12
CA ASP A 138 1.84 -18.77 -6.32
C ASP A 138 1.21 -17.39 -6.13
N LEU A 139 1.40 -16.50 -7.09
CA LEU A 139 0.69 -15.23 -7.20
C LEU A 139 -0.11 -15.27 -8.50
N SER A 140 -1.43 -15.32 -8.37
CA SER A 140 -2.35 -15.37 -9.49
C SER A 140 -3.52 -14.43 -9.28
N ARG A 141 -4.40 -14.36 -10.26
CA ARG A 141 -5.63 -13.59 -10.15
C ARG A 141 -6.49 -14.12 -9.00
N ALA A 142 -6.79 -13.26 -8.04
CA ALA A 142 -7.67 -13.60 -6.94
C ALA A 142 -9.11 -13.77 -7.42
N ASP A 143 -9.77 -14.85 -6.99
CA ASP A 143 -11.17 -15.14 -7.27
C ASP A 143 -11.90 -15.56 -5.98
N LYS A 144 -12.65 -14.61 -5.43
CA LYS A 144 -13.45 -14.84 -4.21
C LYS A 144 -14.52 -15.92 -4.37
N THR A 145 -14.86 -16.34 -5.59
CA THR A 145 -15.89 -17.37 -5.85
C THR A 145 -15.37 -18.79 -5.65
N GLN A 146 -14.05 -18.98 -5.61
CA GLN A 146 -13.44 -20.31 -5.50
C GLN A 146 -13.23 -20.78 -4.05
N GLY A 147 -13.77 -20.09 -3.07
CA GLY A 147 -13.65 -20.47 -1.66
C GLY A 147 -12.30 -20.11 -1.05
N ASN A 148 -12.18 -20.32 0.26
CA ASN A 148 -11.04 -19.89 1.06
C ASN A 148 -9.73 -20.55 0.63
N GLY A 149 -8.89 -19.83 -0.08
CA GLY A 149 -7.48 -20.16 -0.28
C GLY A 149 -7.17 -21.34 -1.21
N VAL A 150 -8.14 -21.84 -1.98
CA VAL A 150 -7.95 -23.01 -2.82
C VAL A 150 -7.83 -22.58 -4.29
N GLY A 151 -6.59 -22.37 -4.74
CA GLY A 151 -6.27 -22.35 -6.16
C GLY A 151 -6.34 -21.02 -6.89
N ALA A 152 -6.66 -19.92 -6.21
CA ALA A 152 -6.68 -18.59 -6.83
C ALA A 152 -6.13 -17.52 -5.87
N GLY A 153 -5.47 -16.50 -6.43
CA GLY A 153 -4.83 -15.44 -5.65
C GLY A 153 -3.42 -15.82 -5.20
N ALA A 154 -3.04 -15.34 -4.01
CA ALA A 154 -1.77 -15.68 -3.38
C ALA A 154 -1.94 -16.96 -2.56
N ALA A 155 -1.13 -17.97 -2.83
CA ALA A 155 -1.21 -19.24 -2.13
C ALA A 155 0.15 -19.93 -2.02
N LEU A 156 0.33 -20.70 -0.96
CA LEU A 156 1.48 -21.57 -0.77
C LEU A 156 1.10 -23.01 -1.07
N ARG A 157 2.06 -23.79 -1.53
CA ARG A 157 1.97 -25.26 -1.64
C ARG A 157 3.26 -25.89 -1.14
N THR A 158 3.16 -26.92 -0.34
CA THR A 158 4.29 -27.82 -0.12
C THR A 158 4.50 -28.65 -1.36
N VAL A 159 5.73 -29.02 -1.64
CA VAL A 159 6.09 -29.86 -2.79
C VAL A 159 6.82 -31.09 -2.27
N GLY A 160 6.35 -32.25 -2.62
CA GLY A 160 6.96 -33.54 -2.25
C GLY A 160 7.31 -34.39 -3.48
N PRO A 161 7.86 -35.58 -3.28
CA PRO A 161 8.22 -36.49 -4.38
C PRO A 161 7.05 -36.82 -5.32
N THR A 162 5.82 -36.74 -4.82
CA THR A 162 4.58 -36.98 -5.59
C THR A 162 4.03 -35.75 -6.29
N GLY A 163 4.73 -34.60 -6.18
CA GLY A 163 4.36 -33.33 -6.79
C GLY A 163 3.79 -32.31 -5.81
N LEU A 164 2.97 -31.41 -6.33
CA LEU A 164 2.38 -30.29 -5.59
C LEU A 164 1.33 -30.75 -4.58
N GLY A 165 1.47 -30.34 -3.32
CA GLY A 165 0.49 -30.56 -2.27
C GLY A 165 -0.72 -29.63 -2.36
N ALA A 166 -1.58 -29.69 -1.35
CA ALA A 166 -2.74 -28.81 -1.24
C ALA A 166 -2.32 -27.35 -1.07
N TYR A 167 -3.19 -26.44 -1.52
CA TYR A 167 -3.03 -25.01 -1.30
C TYR A 167 -3.13 -24.67 0.19
N ARG A 168 -2.29 -23.74 0.62
CA ARG A 168 -2.25 -23.16 1.95
C ARG A 168 -2.19 -21.65 1.85
N SER A 169 -2.49 -20.97 2.95
CA SER A 169 -2.45 -19.52 3.01
C SER A 169 -1.02 -18.99 2.90
N ALA A 170 -0.83 -17.92 2.12
CA ALA A 170 0.43 -17.19 2.08
C ALA A 170 0.80 -16.56 3.44
N TYR A 171 -0.17 -16.33 4.32
CA TYR A 171 0.03 -15.90 5.70
C TYR A 171 0.80 -16.94 6.54
N ASP A 172 0.85 -18.21 6.13
CA ASP A 172 1.63 -19.23 6.85
C ASP A 172 3.15 -18.97 6.78
N LEU A 173 3.63 -18.21 5.83
CA LEU A 173 5.02 -17.71 5.74
C LEU A 173 5.13 -16.19 5.89
N ASP A 174 4.12 -15.54 6.44
CA ASP A 174 4.03 -14.08 6.62
C ASP A 174 4.43 -13.31 5.34
N VAL A 175 3.96 -13.81 4.18
CA VAL A 175 4.26 -13.22 2.88
C VAL A 175 3.58 -11.87 2.77
N VAL A 176 4.36 -10.86 2.40
CA VAL A 176 3.88 -9.51 2.05
C VAL A 176 4.47 -9.14 0.71
N ALA A 177 3.69 -8.54 -0.18
CA ALA A 177 4.19 -8.00 -1.45
C ALA A 177 3.66 -6.58 -1.68
N LEU A 178 4.56 -5.66 -2.02
CA LEU A 178 4.24 -4.26 -2.34
C LEU A 178 4.95 -3.82 -3.64
N PRO A 179 4.42 -2.79 -4.32
CA PRO A 179 3.18 -2.08 -4.01
C PRO A 179 1.93 -2.93 -4.25
N SER A 180 0.80 -2.61 -3.60
CA SER A 180 -0.47 -3.29 -3.82
C SER A 180 -1.08 -2.94 -5.18
N TRP A 181 -0.84 -1.72 -5.67
CA TRP A 181 -1.27 -1.24 -7.00
C TRP A 181 -0.39 -1.77 -8.12
N SER A 182 -0.81 -1.52 -9.35
CA SER A 182 -0.09 -1.97 -10.55
C SER A 182 1.26 -1.28 -10.70
N ALA A 183 2.29 -2.12 -10.90
CA ALA A 183 3.67 -1.70 -11.05
C ALA A 183 4.41 -2.62 -12.04
N THR A 184 5.61 -2.20 -12.42
CA THR A 184 6.58 -3.03 -13.17
C THR A 184 7.64 -3.64 -12.27
N ARG A 185 7.64 -3.29 -10.98
CA ARG A 185 8.55 -3.85 -9.98
C ARG A 185 7.81 -4.05 -8.66
N PHE A 186 8.13 -5.14 -7.99
CA PHE A 186 7.56 -5.51 -6.70
C PHE A 186 8.66 -5.90 -5.73
N GLU A 187 8.38 -5.73 -4.47
CA GLU A 187 9.17 -6.27 -3.37
C GLU A 187 8.32 -7.23 -2.55
N LEU A 188 8.97 -8.25 -2.04
CA LEU A 188 8.35 -9.37 -1.34
C LEU A 188 9.19 -9.75 -0.15
N ARG A 189 8.56 -10.09 0.98
CA ARG A 189 9.26 -10.75 2.09
C ARG A 189 8.65 -12.12 2.38
N ILE A 190 9.49 -13.03 2.86
CA ILE A 190 9.13 -14.36 3.33
C ILE A 190 9.83 -14.63 4.65
N ALA A 191 9.14 -15.23 5.60
CA ALA A 191 9.71 -15.62 6.87
C ALA A 191 10.76 -16.73 6.72
N ARG A 192 11.96 -16.53 7.29
CA ARG A 192 13.06 -17.50 7.25
C ARG A 192 12.89 -18.63 8.24
N GLY A 193 12.32 -18.35 9.40
CA GLY A 193 12.26 -19.26 10.53
C GLY A 193 11.18 -20.32 10.48
N GLY A 194 10.56 -20.55 9.31
CA GLY A 194 9.36 -21.38 9.24
C GLY A 194 8.24 -20.77 10.08
N THR A 195 7.05 -21.33 10.01
CA THR A 195 5.95 -20.78 10.77
C THR A 195 4.93 -21.80 11.20
N ARG A 196 3.73 -21.31 11.34
CA ARG A 196 2.56 -22.05 11.77
C ARG A 196 2.46 -23.35 10.93
N ASP A 197 2.32 -24.48 11.61
CA ASP A 197 1.90 -25.74 11.04
C ASP A 197 2.85 -26.44 10.04
N GLY A 198 4.17 -26.37 10.27
CA GLY A 198 5.10 -27.31 9.66
C GLY A 198 5.67 -26.94 8.29
N PHE A 199 5.70 -25.66 7.91
CA PHE A 199 6.59 -25.24 6.84
C PHE A 199 8.05 -25.32 7.29
N ALA A 200 8.89 -25.86 6.42
CA ALA A 200 10.30 -25.99 6.68
C ALA A 200 10.93 -24.60 6.86
N GLN A 201 11.78 -24.49 7.86
CA GLN A 201 12.69 -23.35 8.01
C GLN A 201 13.59 -23.28 6.77
N LEU A 202 13.84 -22.08 6.25
CA LEU A 202 14.85 -21.87 5.21
C LEU A 202 16.23 -22.21 5.77
N GLY A 203 16.97 -23.04 5.04
CA GLY A 203 18.34 -23.41 5.39
C GLY A 203 19.31 -22.24 5.30
N SER A 204 20.60 -22.47 5.52
CA SER A 204 21.62 -21.43 5.35
C SER A 204 21.83 -20.98 3.91
N THR A 205 21.44 -21.83 2.98
CA THR A 205 21.40 -21.59 1.53
C THR A 205 20.11 -22.17 0.99
N VAL A 206 19.46 -21.40 0.13
CA VAL A 206 18.27 -21.83 -0.61
C VAL A 206 18.57 -21.76 -2.10
N ARG A 207 17.88 -22.55 -2.90
CA ARG A 207 17.85 -22.40 -4.34
C ARG A 207 16.43 -22.06 -4.76
N ALA A 208 16.24 -21.04 -5.59
CA ALA A 208 14.91 -20.69 -6.01
C ALA A 208 14.86 -20.24 -7.46
N ARG A 209 13.64 -20.18 -7.99
CA ARG A 209 13.35 -19.79 -9.36
C ARG A 209 12.03 -19.07 -9.45
N LEU A 210 11.99 -17.95 -10.19
CA LEU A 210 10.75 -17.32 -10.61
C LEU A 210 10.33 -17.88 -11.97
N VAL A 211 9.09 -18.36 -12.04
CA VAL A 211 8.47 -18.96 -13.23
C VAL A 211 7.14 -18.26 -13.46
N PHE A 212 6.86 -17.87 -14.68
CA PHE A 212 5.57 -17.32 -15.08
C PHE A 212 4.87 -18.27 -16.03
N GLU A 213 3.70 -18.73 -15.66
CA GLU A 213 2.78 -19.50 -16.47
C GLU A 213 1.63 -18.62 -16.95
N SER A 214 1.53 -18.41 -18.26
CA SER A 214 0.45 -17.62 -18.85
C SER A 214 -0.89 -18.41 -18.82
N THR A 215 -2.00 -17.69 -19.02
CA THR A 215 -3.32 -18.34 -19.14
C THR A 215 -3.45 -19.28 -20.35
N SER A 216 -2.53 -19.19 -21.31
CA SER A 216 -2.45 -20.14 -22.45
C SER A 216 -1.55 -21.34 -22.17
N GLY A 217 -0.98 -21.46 -20.97
CA GLY A 217 -0.04 -22.53 -20.60
C GLY A 217 1.39 -22.29 -21.09
N ALA A 218 1.71 -21.14 -21.69
CA ALA A 218 3.09 -20.83 -22.05
C ALA A 218 3.89 -20.48 -20.78
N ILE A 219 5.05 -21.14 -20.62
CA ILE A 219 5.90 -21.03 -19.43
C ILE A 219 7.18 -20.28 -19.78
N THR A 220 7.53 -19.30 -18.96
CA THR A 220 8.81 -18.57 -19.00
C THR A 220 9.41 -18.52 -17.61
N ALA A 221 10.74 -18.43 -17.51
CA ALA A 221 11.39 -18.45 -16.21
C ALA A 221 12.68 -17.61 -16.21
N LEU A 222 13.00 -17.02 -15.05
CA LEU A 222 14.36 -16.56 -14.78
C LEU A 222 15.29 -17.77 -14.57
N PRO A 223 16.61 -17.65 -14.75
CA PRO A 223 17.55 -18.66 -14.33
C PRO A 223 17.36 -19.03 -12.84
N ALA A 224 17.43 -20.31 -12.51
CA ALA A 224 17.48 -20.74 -11.13
C ALA A 224 18.75 -20.22 -10.46
N ALA A 225 18.64 -19.69 -9.25
CA ALA A 225 19.77 -19.12 -8.54
C ALA A 225 19.79 -19.56 -7.07
N ARG A 226 21.00 -19.66 -6.52
CA ARG A 226 21.24 -19.89 -5.09
C ARG A 226 21.25 -18.56 -4.35
N TYR A 227 20.78 -18.58 -3.11
CA TYR A 227 20.92 -17.49 -2.18
C TYR A 227 21.46 -18.02 -0.85
N THR A 228 22.63 -17.58 -0.46
CA THR A 228 23.21 -17.87 0.85
C THR A 228 22.95 -16.71 1.79
N PHE A 229 22.27 -16.97 2.88
CA PHE A 229 21.91 -15.96 3.87
C PHE A 229 23.16 -15.36 4.52
N ALA A 230 23.28 -14.04 4.44
CA ALA A 230 24.41 -13.32 5.04
C ALA A 230 24.25 -13.15 6.57
N THR A 231 23.01 -13.12 7.04
CA THR A 231 22.66 -12.87 8.44
C THR A 231 22.24 -14.18 9.12
N PRO A 232 22.75 -14.50 10.33
CA PRO A 232 22.24 -15.63 11.11
C PRO A 232 20.76 -15.51 11.39
N LEU A 233 20.03 -16.64 11.34
CA LEU A 233 18.61 -16.65 11.68
C LEU A 233 18.41 -16.37 13.16
N ASP A 234 17.53 -15.41 13.47
CA ASP A 234 17.02 -15.21 14.82
C ASP A 234 15.71 -16.00 14.99
N THR A 235 15.70 -16.97 15.86
CA THR A 235 14.52 -17.81 16.14
C THR A 235 13.55 -17.20 17.15
N ARG A 236 13.88 -16.03 17.71
CA ARG A 236 12.97 -15.28 18.59
C ARG A 236 11.80 -14.69 17.80
N SER A 237 10.87 -14.09 18.53
CA SER A 237 9.72 -13.43 17.90
C SER A 237 10.16 -12.40 16.85
N ARG A 238 9.57 -12.47 15.66
CA ARG A 238 9.79 -11.52 14.57
C ARG A 238 9.14 -10.15 14.83
N THR A 239 8.12 -10.13 15.67
CA THR A 239 7.41 -8.91 16.04
C THR A 239 8.15 -8.19 17.16
N GLN A 240 8.59 -6.97 16.90
CA GLN A 240 9.17 -6.10 17.91
C GLN A 240 8.07 -5.34 18.64
N LEU A 241 7.55 -5.93 19.74
CA LEU A 241 6.50 -5.29 20.52
C LEU A 241 6.96 -3.97 21.13
N VAL A 242 6.11 -2.96 21.06
CA VAL A 242 6.39 -1.62 21.59
C VAL A 242 5.73 -1.41 22.96
N SER A 243 6.38 -0.66 23.82
CA SER A 243 5.88 -0.29 25.17
C SER A 243 5.38 1.16 25.23
N ALA A 244 5.31 1.84 24.08
CA ALA A 244 4.79 3.19 23.96
C ALA A 244 4.30 3.45 22.53
N ILE A 245 3.27 4.28 22.38
CA ILE A 245 2.85 4.85 21.10
C ILE A 245 3.60 6.17 20.91
N PRO A 246 4.21 6.44 19.74
CA PRO A 246 4.88 7.71 19.49
C PRO A 246 3.95 8.91 19.71
N SER A 247 4.40 9.88 20.46
CA SER A 247 3.68 11.15 20.62
C SER A 247 3.84 12.02 19.38
N ALA A 248 2.82 12.79 19.04
CA ALA A 248 2.96 13.83 18.03
C ALA A 248 4.03 14.86 18.45
N ALA A 249 4.80 15.35 17.49
CA ALA A 249 5.76 16.42 17.76
C ALA A 249 5.03 17.70 18.21
N ASN A 250 5.72 18.56 18.99
CA ASN A 250 5.14 19.82 19.43
C ASN A 250 4.64 20.66 18.23
N GLY A 251 3.40 21.15 18.31
CA GLY A 251 2.74 21.92 17.24
C GLY A 251 2.32 21.07 16.03
N ALA A 252 2.41 19.75 16.10
CA ALA A 252 1.84 18.88 15.07
C ALA A 252 0.39 18.53 15.42
N VAL A 253 -0.42 18.38 14.38
CA VAL A 253 -1.79 17.88 14.44
C VAL A 253 -1.76 16.42 14.04
N ARG A 254 -2.29 15.55 14.89
CA ARG A 254 -2.40 14.12 14.60
C ARG A 254 -3.65 13.83 13.82
N VAL A 255 -3.47 13.45 12.56
CA VAL A 255 -4.52 13.00 11.66
C VAL A 255 -4.56 11.48 11.68
N VAL A 256 -5.72 10.92 11.93
CA VAL A 256 -5.98 9.47 11.92
C VAL A 256 -6.96 9.14 10.82
N GLN A 257 -6.61 8.19 9.98
CA GLN A 257 -7.49 7.56 9.02
C GLN A 257 -7.75 6.12 9.46
N TRP A 258 -9.01 5.64 9.28
CA TRP A 258 -9.35 4.27 9.60
C TRP A 258 -10.62 3.80 8.89
N ASN A 259 -10.52 2.76 8.08
CA ASN A 259 -11.65 1.96 7.65
C ASN A 259 -12.09 1.10 8.86
N VAL A 260 -13.31 1.33 9.36
CA VAL A 260 -13.81 0.68 10.57
C VAL A 260 -14.53 -0.64 10.31
N SER A 261 -14.48 -1.13 9.08
CA SER A 261 -15.13 -2.35 8.58
C SER A 261 -16.62 -2.39 8.80
N GLU A 262 -17.37 -2.55 7.77
CA GLU A 262 -18.82 -2.67 7.77
C GLU A 262 -19.34 -3.59 8.87
N GLY A 263 -20.22 -3.11 9.73
CA GLY A 263 -20.80 -3.86 10.85
C GLY A 263 -19.93 -3.90 12.12
N SER A 264 -18.64 -3.62 12.05
CA SER A 264 -17.75 -3.58 13.23
C SER A 264 -18.11 -2.41 14.14
N PHE A 265 -18.56 -1.29 13.58
CA PHE A 265 -19.02 -0.13 14.33
C PHE A 265 -20.21 -0.43 15.27
N ARG A 266 -20.80 -1.64 15.16
CA ARG A 266 -21.75 -2.19 16.12
C ARG A 266 -21.12 -2.49 17.49
N SER A 267 -19.81 -2.62 17.57
CA SER A 267 -19.05 -2.78 18.83
C SER A 267 -18.14 -1.57 19.09
N PRO A 268 -18.73 -0.37 19.23
CA PRO A 268 -17.98 0.89 19.21
C PRO A 268 -17.01 1.05 20.38
N ALA A 269 -17.10 0.20 21.41
CA ALA A 269 -16.18 0.24 22.55
C ALA A 269 -14.73 -0.04 22.15
N ASN A 270 -14.50 -1.03 21.28
CA ASN A 270 -13.15 -1.34 20.81
C ASN A 270 -12.60 -0.22 19.95
N HIS A 271 -13.42 0.33 19.04
CA HIS A 271 -13.04 1.47 18.19
C HIS A 271 -12.69 2.69 19.04
N ALA A 272 -13.50 3.02 20.06
CA ALA A 272 -13.22 4.15 20.94
C ALA A 272 -11.90 3.99 21.72
N LYS A 273 -11.61 2.79 22.25
CA LYS A 273 -10.35 2.49 22.95
C LYS A 273 -9.13 2.62 22.02
N LEU A 274 -9.24 2.08 20.81
CA LEU A 274 -8.13 2.13 19.84
C LEU A 274 -7.86 3.55 19.36
N LEU A 275 -8.93 4.34 19.08
CA LEU A 275 -8.78 5.77 18.76
C LEU A 275 -8.20 6.55 19.95
N ALA A 276 -8.69 6.28 21.18
CA ALA A 276 -8.17 6.94 22.36
C ALA A 276 -6.67 6.63 22.58
N ALA A 277 -6.25 5.41 22.29
CA ALA A 277 -4.85 5.00 22.42
C ALA A 277 -3.90 5.82 21.53
N VAL A 278 -4.32 6.16 20.32
CA VAL A 278 -3.52 6.98 19.38
C VAL A 278 -3.73 8.49 19.55
N ALA A 279 -4.74 8.90 20.35
CA ALA A 279 -5.02 10.29 20.73
C ALA A 279 -5.08 11.28 19.53
N PRO A 280 -5.99 11.11 18.56
CA PRO A 280 -6.07 11.96 17.38
C PRO A 280 -6.59 13.36 17.66
N ASP A 281 -6.19 14.33 16.82
CA ASP A 281 -6.79 15.66 16.72
C ASP A 281 -7.88 15.73 15.65
N VAL A 282 -7.64 15.02 14.54
CA VAL A 282 -8.58 14.87 13.42
C VAL A 282 -8.70 13.40 13.07
N VAL A 283 -9.93 12.94 12.84
CA VAL A 283 -10.25 11.54 12.49
C VAL A 283 -11.02 11.52 11.18
N LEU A 284 -10.58 10.67 10.26
CA LEU A 284 -11.27 10.34 9.03
C LEU A 284 -11.65 8.87 9.09
N LEU A 285 -12.94 8.57 9.11
CA LEU A 285 -13.45 7.20 9.12
C LEU A 285 -14.16 6.92 7.81
N ASP A 286 -14.08 5.69 7.39
CA ASP A 286 -14.83 5.12 6.27
C ASP A 286 -15.44 3.77 6.68
N GLU A 287 -16.34 3.25 5.87
CA GLU A 287 -17.20 2.09 6.20
C GLU A 287 -18.01 2.23 7.50
N VAL A 288 -18.38 3.45 7.86
CA VAL A 288 -19.32 3.68 8.97
C VAL A 288 -20.72 3.30 8.51
N TYR A 289 -21.42 2.49 9.31
CA TYR A 289 -22.62 1.78 8.88
C TYR A 289 -23.83 2.67 8.57
N ALA A 290 -24.77 2.16 7.78
CA ALA A 290 -25.96 2.88 7.29
C ALA A 290 -26.93 3.36 8.39
N GLU A 291 -26.95 2.71 9.55
CA GLU A 291 -27.71 3.16 10.72
C GLU A 291 -27.08 4.38 11.40
N THR A 292 -25.95 4.84 10.88
CA THR A 292 -25.27 6.04 11.39
C THR A 292 -26.17 7.26 11.23
N SER A 293 -26.30 7.99 12.32
CA SER A 293 -27.05 9.24 12.41
C SER A 293 -26.25 10.25 13.23
N ASP A 294 -26.74 11.49 13.28
CA ASP A 294 -26.14 12.50 14.14
C ASP A 294 -26.10 12.04 15.61
N SER A 295 -27.12 11.32 16.08
CA SER A 295 -27.17 10.79 17.46
C SER A 295 -26.19 9.63 17.67
N THR A 296 -26.09 8.68 16.74
CA THR A 296 -25.16 7.54 16.89
C THR A 296 -23.70 7.97 16.86
N LEU A 297 -23.35 8.96 16.03
CA LEU A 297 -22.01 9.54 16.03
C LEU A 297 -21.75 10.38 17.29
N ALA A 298 -22.73 11.17 17.74
CA ALA A 298 -22.61 11.92 18.99
C ALA A 298 -22.40 10.97 20.18
N ASP A 299 -23.16 9.88 20.26
CA ASP A 299 -23.01 8.86 21.32
C ASP A 299 -21.65 8.16 21.24
N PHE A 300 -21.16 7.88 20.03
CA PHE A 300 -19.83 7.30 19.84
C PHE A 300 -18.73 8.23 20.35
N PHE A 301 -18.72 9.50 19.94
CA PHE A 301 -17.72 10.47 20.35
C PHE A 301 -17.89 10.94 21.81
N ALA A 302 -19.05 10.73 22.43
CA ALA A 302 -19.29 10.98 23.85
C ALA A 302 -18.84 9.83 24.76
N ARG A 303 -18.35 8.70 24.21
CA ARG A 303 -17.83 7.60 25.02
C ARG A 303 -16.71 8.06 25.93
N PRO A 304 -16.60 7.54 27.16
CA PRO A 304 -15.63 8.00 28.15
C PRO A 304 -14.20 8.07 27.62
N GLU A 305 -13.78 7.09 26.82
CA GLU A 305 -12.44 7.00 26.25
C GLU A 305 -12.12 8.18 25.32
N LEU A 306 -13.08 8.59 24.50
CA LEU A 306 -12.94 9.70 23.55
C LEU A 306 -13.22 11.05 24.20
N ALA A 307 -14.24 11.12 25.06
CA ALA A 307 -14.59 12.34 25.80
C ALA A 307 -13.45 12.82 26.72
N ALA A 308 -12.65 11.87 27.25
CA ALA A 308 -11.47 12.19 28.06
C ALA A 308 -10.37 12.93 27.26
N LEU A 309 -10.36 12.79 25.93
CA LEU A 309 -9.41 13.48 25.05
C LEU A 309 -9.81 14.93 24.78
N GLY A 310 -11.11 15.26 24.81
CA GLY A 310 -11.64 16.60 24.52
C GLY A 310 -13.05 16.54 23.94
N ARG A 311 -13.51 17.72 23.46
CA ARG A 311 -14.84 17.86 22.85
C ARG A 311 -14.79 17.58 21.36
N TRP A 312 -15.58 16.62 20.90
CA TRP A 312 -15.64 16.23 19.50
C TRP A 312 -16.76 16.93 18.73
N ARG A 313 -16.48 17.20 17.45
CA ARG A 313 -17.42 17.64 16.43
C ARG A 313 -17.16 16.83 15.17
N PHE A 314 -18.20 16.58 14.37
CA PHE A 314 -18.10 15.75 13.19
C PHE A 314 -18.98 16.25 12.04
N ALA A 315 -18.65 15.81 10.84
CA ALA A 315 -19.42 15.89 9.61
C ALA A 315 -19.36 14.51 8.93
N TYR A 316 -20.40 14.11 8.22
CA TYR A 316 -20.41 12.83 7.53
C TYR A 316 -21.17 12.89 6.20
N SER A 317 -20.91 11.91 5.30
CA SER A 317 -21.54 11.82 3.99
C SER A 317 -23.05 11.50 4.10
N ARG A 318 -23.84 12.06 3.17
CA ARG A 318 -25.26 11.71 2.98
C ARG A 318 -25.43 10.85 1.72
N SER A 319 -24.34 10.34 1.15
CA SER A 319 -24.23 9.38 0.06
C SER A 319 -23.32 8.22 0.48
N GLY A 320 -23.14 7.20 -0.37
CA GLY A 320 -22.35 6.01 -0.07
C GLY A 320 -23.22 4.79 0.28
N GLY A 321 -24.54 4.88 0.08
CA GLY A 321 -25.46 3.77 0.34
C GLY A 321 -25.52 3.40 1.82
N ARG A 322 -24.99 2.24 2.18
CA ARG A 322 -24.92 1.74 3.55
C ARG A 322 -23.63 2.09 4.29
N GLN A 323 -22.65 2.65 3.59
CA GLN A 323 -21.34 3.01 4.13
C GLN A 323 -21.17 4.52 4.07
N HIS A 324 -20.84 5.14 5.21
CA HIS A 324 -20.63 6.56 5.31
C HIS A 324 -19.16 6.87 5.58
N ALA A 325 -18.68 7.96 4.98
CA ALA A 325 -17.42 8.58 5.36
C ALA A 325 -17.67 9.67 6.42
N VAL A 326 -16.79 9.79 7.39
CA VAL A 326 -16.87 10.74 8.52
C VAL A 326 -15.59 11.52 8.65
N VAL A 327 -15.68 12.83 8.86
CA VAL A 327 -14.59 13.68 9.34
C VAL A 327 -14.95 14.19 10.72
N ALA A 328 -14.09 13.96 11.70
CA ALA A 328 -14.29 14.47 13.07
C ALA A 328 -13.05 15.19 13.57
N THR A 329 -13.22 16.12 14.49
CA THR A 329 -12.11 16.83 15.11
C THR A 329 -12.37 17.09 16.59
N ARG A 330 -11.27 17.14 17.33
CA ARG A 330 -11.24 17.41 18.76
C ARG A 330 -10.94 18.90 19.00
N ASP A 331 -11.75 19.53 19.85
CA ASP A 331 -11.56 20.91 20.36
C ASP A 331 -11.41 22.01 19.26
N ARG A 332 -11.83 21.72 18.02
CA ARG A 332 -11.82 22.65 16.89
C ARG A 332 -13.22 22.77 16.29
N ASP A 333 -13.46 23.88 15.62
CA ASP A 333 -14.68 24.05 14.83
C ASP A 333 -14.55 23.28 13.51
N ILE A 334 -15.67 22.71 13.10
CA ILE A 334 -15.81 21.96 11.85
C ILE A 334 -16.96 22.55 11.04
N ARG A 335 -16.78 22.68 9.74
CA ARG A 335 -17.80 23.10 8.79
C ARG A 335 -17.79 22.15 7.61
N GLN A 336 -18.86 21.37 7.44
CA GLN A 336 -18.97 20.47 6.30
C GLN A 336 -18.86 21.23 4.99
N ALA A 337 -18.09 20.69 4.04
CA ALA A 337 -17.90 21.25 2.71
C ALA A 337 -19.20 21.07 1.89
N PRO A 338 -19.85 22.15 1.41
CA PRO A 338 -21.16 22.05 0.75
C PRO A 338 -21.17 21.13 -0.47
N SER A 339 -20.10 21.11 -1.28
CA SER A 339 -19.97 20.23 -2.45
C SER A 339 -19.76 18.76 -2.10
N MET A 340 -19.58 18.43 -0.82
CA MET A 340 -19.23 17.09 -0.34
C MET A 340 -20.18 16.56 0.73
N VAL A 341 -21.35 17.19 0.91
CA VAL A 341 -22.42 16.70 1.80
C VAL A 341 -23.04 15.44 1.24
N ARG A 342 -23.38 15.49 -0.05
CA ARG A 342 -23.90 14.37 -0.84
C ARG A 342 -23.17 14.37 -2.17
N MET A 343 -22.37 13.37 -2.39
CA MET A 343 -21.55 13.28 -3.60
C MET A 343 -22.19 12.32 -4.58
N GLU A 344 -22.51 12.85 -5.75
CA GLU A 344 -23.16 12.13 -6.83
C GLU A 344 -22.24 12.06 -8.05
N TYR A 345 -22.37 10.99 -8.82
CA TYR A 345 -21.69 10.91 -10.12
C TYR A 345 -22.27 11.95 -11.08
N PRO A 346 -21.43 12.58 -11.91
CA PRO A 346 -21.93 13.45 -12.97
C PRO A 346 -22.88 12.68 -13.90
N VAL A 347 -23.97 13.34 -14.33
CA VAL A 347 -24.99 12.74 -15.20
C VAL A 347 -24.36 12.09 -16.42
N GLY A 348 -24.73 10.84 -16.71
CA GLY A 348 -24.30 10.07 -17.88
C GLY A 348 -22.86 9.53 -17.83
N VAL A 349 -22.04 9.95 -16.84
CA VAL A 349 -20.64 9.47 -16.76
C VAL A 349 -20.61 8.01 -16.30
N LEU A 350 -21.40 7.66 -15.30
CA LEU A 350 -21.50 6.28 -14.81
C LEU A 350 -21.99 5.34 -15.92
N ASP A 351 -23.02 5.75 -16.66
CA ASP A 351 -23.55 4.98 -17.80
C ASP A 351 -22.54 4.80 -18.93
N SER A 352 -21.74 5.82 -19.20
CA SER A 352 -20.69 5.77 -20.22
C SER A 352 -19.61 4.72 -19.87
N VAL A 353 -19.19 4.66 -18.60
CA VAL A 353 -18.23 3.65 -18.14
C VAL A 353 -18.88 2.27 -18.09
N ARG A 354 -20.13 2.18 -17.62
CA ARG A 354 -20.93 0.95 -17.61
C ARG A 354 -21.04 0.31 -18.98
N ALA A 355 -21.22 1.12 -20.03
CA ALA A 355 -21.31 0.62 -21.41
C ALA A 355 -19.99 0.01 -21.94
N MET A 356 -18.86 0.33 -21.34
CA MET A 356 -17.54 -0.18 -21.74
C MET A 356 -17.14 -1.48 -21.03
N VAL A 357 -17.86 -1.88 -19.97
CA VAL A 357 -17.54 -3.09 -19.22
C VAL A 357 -18.39 -4.29 -19.67
N PRO A 358 -17.90 -5.53 -19.48
CA PRO A 358 -18.67 -6.74 -19.78
C PRO A 358 -20.01 -6.77 -19.04
N ALA A 359 -21.05 -7.35 -19.65
CA ALA A 359 -22.41 -7.42 -19.10
C ALA A 359 -22.45 -7.98 -17.65
N ALA A 360 -21.63 -8.99 -17.34
CA ALA A 360 -21.53 -9.57 -16.01
C ALA A 360 -21.04 -8.56 -14.93
N ALA A 361 -20.31 -7.52 -15.33
CA ALA A 361 -19.80 -6.49 -14.42
C ALA A 361 -20.72 -5.26 -14.30
N GLN A 362 -21.76 -5.14 -15.15
CA GLN A 362 -22.62 -3.95 -15.20
C GLN A 362 -23.44 -3.76 -13.93
N ARG A 363 -23.80 -4.86 -13.24
CA ARG A 363 -24.51 -4.80 -11.94
C ARG A 363 -23.78 -3.93 -10.89
N LEU A 364 -22.44 -3.88 -10.94
CA LEU A 364 -21.65 -3.03 -10.06
C LEU A 364 -22.05 -1.55 -10.22
N PHE A 365 -22.20 -1.09 -11.45
CA PHE A 365 -22.58 0.30 -11.76
C PHE A 365 -24.04 0.61 -11.41
N ASP A 366 -24.93 -0.38 -11.44
CA ASP A 366 -26.32 -0.23 -10.98
C ASP A 366 -26.39 -0.02 -9.46
N ILE A 367 -25.52 -0.72 -8.70
CA ILE A 367 -25.38 -0.52 -7.26
C ILE A 367 -24.85 0.90 -6.99
N GLU A 368 -23.79 1.31 -7.67
CA GLU A 368 -23.18 2.63 -7.52
C GLU A 368 -24.14 3.78 -7.91
N ALA A 369 -24.96 3.59 -8.93
CA ALA A 369 -25.97 4.58 -9.32
C ALA A 369 -26.99 4.85 -8.21
N THR A 370 -27.23 3.86 -7.34
CA THR A 370 -28.12 3.98 -6.19
C THR A 370 -27.38 4.50 -4.94
N ALA A 371 -26.21 3.94 -4.66
CA ALA A 371 -25.42 4.24 -3.47
C ALA A 371 -24.77 5.62 -3.54
N GLN A 372 -24.30 5.99 -4.73
CA GLN A 372 -23.45 7.16 -4.96
C GLN A 372 -22.11 7.05 -4.18
N LEU A 373 -21.30 8.11 -4.12
CA LEU A 373 -19.95 8.05 -3.56
C LEU A 373 -19.94 8.03 -2.03
N SER A 374 -19.15 7.12 -1.45
CA SER A 374 -18.82 7.09 -0.03
C SER A 374 -17.64 8.04 0.23
N SER A 375 -17.93 9.34 0.29
CA SER A 375 -16.92 10.36 0.58
C SER A 375 -17.58 11.60 1.17
N THR A 376 -16.83 12.31 2.02
CA THR A 376 -17.24 13.62 2.57
C THR A 376 -16.04 14.51 2.79
N GLY A 377 -16.27 15.81 2.89
CA GLY A 377 -15.24 16.79 3.20
C GLY A 377 -15.69 17.77 4.27
N ALA A 378 -14.74 18.22 5.08
CA ALA A 378 -14.99 19.25 6.07
C ALA A 378 -13.81 20.20 6.22
N TRP A 379 -14.11 21.47 6.44
CA TRP A 379 -13.17 22.52 6.73
C TRP A 379 -12.91 22.58 8.22
N ILE A 380 -11.64 22.53 8.59
CA ILE A 380 -11.14 22.63 9.96
C ILE A 380 -9.97 23.64 9.94
N THR A 381 -9.93 24.55 10.89
CA THR A 381 -8.81 25.50 11.02
C THR A 381 -7.70 24.86 11.84
N ILE A 382 -6.53 24.73 11.23
CA ILE A 382 -5.30 24.23 11.84
C ILE A 382 -4.30 25.38 11.91
N ASP A 383 -3.96 25.84 13.11
CA ASP A 383 -3.00 26.93 13.35
C ASP A 383 -3.26 28.18 12.48
N GLY A 384 -4.55 28.54 12.35
CA GLY A 384 -5.00 29.69 11.56
C GLY A 384 -5.11 29.46 10.05
N ILE A 385 -4.88 28.21 9.55
CA ILE A 385 -5.10 27.84 8.14
C ILE A 385 -6.38 27.02 8.02
N GLU A 386 -7.32 27.47 7.16
CA GLU A 386 -8.44 26.64 6.75
C GLU A 386 -7.93 25.45 5.92
N THR A 387 -8.13 24.25 6.45
CA THR A 387 -7.74 22.99 5.83
C THR A 387 -8.97 22.17 5.49
N LEU A 388 -9.09 21.75 4.24
CA LEU A 388 -10.12 20.81 3.81
C LEU A 388 -9.63 19.38 4.09
N PHE A 389 -10.31 18.68 4.98
CA PHE A 389 -10.11 17.25 5.22
C PHE A 389 -11.16 16.48 4.44
N VAL A 390 -10.73 15.48 3.69
CA VAL A 390 -11.60 14.63 2.85
C VAL A 390 -11.42 13.18 3.27
N ALA A 391 -12.49 12.56 3.73
CA ALA A 391 -12.60 11.13 3.97
C ALA A 391 -13.22 10.44 2.76
N LEU A 392 -12.70 9.28 2.36
CA LEU A 392 -13.18 8.53 1.21
C LEU A 392 -13.05 7.02 1.42
N ASP A 393 -13.90 6.28 0.71
CA ASP A 393 -13.81 4.85 0.48
C ASP A 393 -14.08 4.59 -1.01
N LEU A 394 -13.08 4.06 -1.72
CA LEU A 394 -13.20 3.75 -3.14
C LEU A 394 -13.60 2.29 -3.35
N GLN A 395 -14.06 1.96 -4.56
CA GLN A 395 -14.52 0.64 -4.92
C GLN A 395 -13.53 -0.47 -4.54
N SER A 396 -13.99 -1.42 -3.74
CA SER A 396 -13.23 -2.58 -3.31
C SER A 396 -13.05 -3.63 -4.41
N GLY A 397 -12.06 -4.49 -4.24
CA GLY A 397 -11.82 -5.67 -5.07
C GLY A 397 -11.32 -5.36 -6.48
N GLY A 398 -11.25 -6.41 -7.30
CA GLY A 398 -10.79 -6.30 -8.67
C GLY A 398 -9.27 -6.29 -8.84
N PHE A 399 -8.81 -5.82 -9.98
CA PHE A 399 -7.42 -5.78 -10.38
C PHE A 399 -7.23 -4.76 -11.51
N PHE A 400 -5.99 -4.51 -11.87
CA PHE A 400 -5.62 -3.54 -12.91
C PHE A 400 -6.45 -3.65 -14.19
N ARG A 401 -7.08 -2.55 -14.57
CA ARG A 401 -7.93 -2.37 -15.77
C ARG A 401 -9.25 -3.15 -15.83
N ASN A 402 -9.66 -3.80 -14.74
CA ASN A 402 -11.00 -4.39 -14.72
C ASN A 402 -12.09 -3.34 -14.39
N ALA A 403 -13.35 -3.78 -14.27
CA ALA A 403 -14.48 -2.91 -14.02
C ALA A 403 -14.39 -2.14 -12.69
N GLN A 404 -13.93 -2.81 -11.62
CA GLN A 404 -13.74 -2.20 -10.31
C GLN A 404 -12.64 -1.12 -10.35
N ASP A 405 -11.54 -1.39 -11.08
CA ASP A 405 -10.47 -0.42 -11.24
C ASP A 405 -10.92 0.82 -12.03
N GLN A 406 -11.70 0.63 -13.11
CA GLN A 406 -12.29 1.74 -13.86
C GLN A 406 -13.24 2.56 -12.99
N LEU A 407 -14.03 1.90 -12.12
CA LEU A 407 -14.91 2.59 -11.20
C LEU A 407 -14.12 3.39 -10.14
N ARG A 408 -13.03 2.85 -9.56
CA ARG A 408 -12.15 3.61 -8.66
C ARG A 408 -11.64 4.90 -9.29
N VAL A 409 -11.17 4.82 -10.54
CA VAL A 409 -10.70 6.01 -11.27
C VAL A 409 -11.84 7.02 -11.47
N LEU A 410 -13.04 6.55 -11.79
CA LEU A 410 -14.21 7.40 -11.92
C LEU A 410 -14.58 8.09 -10.59
N GLN A 411 -14.58 7.34 -9.49
CA GLN A 411 -14.81 7.86 -8.14
C GLN A 411 -13.78 8.94 -7.78
N SER A 412 -12.50 8.67 -8.02
CA SER A 412 -11.42 9.65 -7.78
C SER A 412 -11.61 10.94 -8.58
N ARG A 413 -12.04 10.85 -9.84
CA ARG A 413 -12.34 12.02 -10.69
C ARG A 413 -13.52 12.84 -10.16
N ALA A 414 -14.56 12.17 -9.68
CA ALA A 414 -15.71 12.84 -9.10
C ALA A 414 -15.36 13.55 -7.77
N ILE A 415 -14.58 12.89 -6.90
CA ILE A 415 -14.07 13.48 -5.66
C ILE A 415 -13.17 14.67 -5.97
N ARG A 416 -12.23 14.54 -6.90
CA ARG A 416 -11.36 15.64 -7.35
C ARG A 416 -12.18 16.85 -7.80
N ALA A 417 -13.22 16.63 -8.59
CA ALA A 417 -14.09 17.71 -9.07
C ALA A 417 -14.83 18.43 -7.93
N ALA A 418 -15.26 17.69 -6.89
CA ALA A 418 -15.86 18.27 -5.69
C ALA A 418 -14.84 19.09 -4.87
N VAL A 419 -13.64 18.54 -4.67
CA VAL A 419 -12.50 19.24 -4.02
C VAL A 419 -12.18 20.54 -4.76
N GLN A 420 -12.06 20.50 -6.07
CA GLN A 420 -11.77 21.70 -6.88
C GLN A 420 -12.87 22.76 -6.75
N ARG A 421 -14.15 22.40 -6.67
CA ARG A 421 -15.24 23.34 -6.40
C ARG A 421 -15.13 23.99 -5.02
N GLU A 422 -14.68 23.26 -4.01
CA GLU A 422 -14.46 23.80 -2.65
C GLU A 422 -13.25 24.75 -2.59
N LEU A 423 -12.21 24.44 -3.36
CA LEU A 423 -10.98 25.25 -3.35
C LEU A 423 -11.08 26.51 -4.23
N ALA A 424 -11.87 26.48 -5.32
CA ALA A 424 -11.94 27.54 -6.33
C ALA A 424 -12.31 28.94 -5.79
N PRO A 425 -13.24 29.11 -4.81
CA PRO A 425 -13.63 30.42 -4.31
C PRO A 425 -12.59 31.11 -3.43
N ARG A 426 -11.50 30.41 -3.06
CA ARG A 426 -10.53 30.93 -2.09
C ARG A 426 -9.41 31.71 -2.78
N ALA A 427 -9.18 32.93 -2.31
CA ALA A 427 -8.10 33.80 -2.81
C ALA A 427 -6.70 33.20 -2.55
N THR A 428 -6.53 32.49 -1.44
CA THR A 428 -5.40 31.59 -1.18
C THR A 428 -5.89 30.18 -1.41
N ARG A 429 -5.19 29.38 -2.22
CA ARG A 429 -5.53 27.96 -2.38
C ARG A 429 -5.68 27.33 -0.99
N GLY A 430 -6.87 26.79 -0.69
CA GLY A 430 -7.11 26.09 0.56
C GLY A 430 -6.20 24.90 0.68
N VAL A 431 -5.72 24.65 1.89
CA VAL A 431 -4.88 23.49 2.18
C VAL A 431 -5.73 22.23 2.20
N LEU A 432 -5.19 21.13 1.73
CA LEU A 432 -5.92 19.89 1.52
C LEU A 432 -5.24 18.70 2.20
N VAL A 433 -6.06 17.84 2.82
CA VAL A 433 -5.69 16.50 3.27
C VAL A 433 -6.79 15.54 2.80
N ILE A 434 -6.42 14.51 2.06
CA ILE A 434 -7.33 13.44 1.60
C ILE A 434 -6.86 12.14 2.23
N ALA A 435 -7.72 11.43 2.94
CA ALA A 435 -7.38 10.14 3.49
C ALA A 435 -8.57 9.18 3.52
N GLY A 436 -8.31 7.88 3.47
CA GLY A 436 -9.33 6.84 3.47
C GLY A 436 -8.83 5.56 2.84
N ASP A 437 -9.74 4.63 2.62
CA ASP A 437 -9.49 3.42 1.86
C ASP A 437 -9.55 3.71 0.34
N PHE A 438 -8.38 3.81 -0.27
CA PHE A 438 -8.26 3.94 -1.73
C PHE A 438 -8.48 2.61 -2.45
N ASN A 439 -8.59 1.50 -1.70
CA ASN A 439 -8.64 0.16 -2.26
C ASN A 439 -7.56 -0.05 -3.34
N ALA A 440 -6.34 0.33 -3.03
CA ALA A 440 -5.22 0.55 -3.94
C ALA A 440 -4.62 -0.78 -4.47
N ILE A 441 -5.45 -1.59 -5.17
CA ILE A 441 -5.08 -2.91 -5.73
C ILE A 441 -5.17 -2.95 -7.26
N GLY A 442 -5.61 -1.87 -7.89
CA GLY A 442 -5.71 -1.70 -9.34
C GLY A 442 -4.64 -0.78 -9.91
N SER A 443 -5.04 0.14 -10.79
CA SER A 443 -4.12 1.15 -11.33
C SER A 443 -3.73 2.20 -10.29
N TYR A 444 -2.54 2.77 -10.44
CA TYR A 444 -2.12 3.95 -9.67
C TYR A 444 -2.91 5.21 -10.08
N GLU A 445 -3.67 5.16 -11.18
CA GLU A 445 -4.43 6.28 -11.74
C GLU A 445 -5.44 6.88 -10.74
N SER A 446 -6.08 6.05 -9.90
CA SER A 446 -7.02 6.52 -8.88
C SER A 446 -6.32 7.40 -7.83
N ILE A 447 -5.12 7.02 -7.40
CA ILE A 447 -4.29 7.77 -6.46
C ILE A 447 -3.77 9.05 -7.14
N HIS A 448 -3.14 8.90 -8.30
CA HIS A 448 -2.58 10.02 -9.07
C HIS A 448 -3.62 11.08 -9.39
N THR A 449 -4.85 10.68 -9.71
CA THR A 449 -5.97 11.61 -9.94
C THR A 449 -6.22 12.52 -8.73
N LEU A 450 -6.06 12.00 -7.51
CA LEU A 450 -6.28 12.77 -6.27
C LEU A 450 -5.01 13.49 -5.76
N GLN A 451 -3.83 13.19 -6.33
CA GLN A 451 -2.58 13.89 -6.01
C GLN A 451 -2.36 15.10 -6.92
N GLN A 452 -2.52 14.90 -8.23
CA GLN A 452 -1.99 15.76 -9.27
C GLN A 452 -2.47 17.21 -9.18
N GLY A 453 -1.53 18.14 -8.96
CA GLY A 453 -1.74 19.58 -9.03
C GLY A 453 -2.74 20.13 -8.00
N LEU A 454 -2.98 19.44 -6.88
CA LEU A 454 -3.92 19.85 -5.85
C LEU A 454 -3.27 20.54 -4.65
N ASP A 455 -1.93 20.60 -4.59
CA ASP A 455 -1.26 21.38 -3.54
C ASP A 455 -1.40 22.90 -3.75
N VAL A 456 -1.19 23.65 -2.70
CA VAL A 456 -1.35 25.13 -2.68
C VAL A 456 -0.40 25.84 -3.65
N ASP A 457 0.76 25.28 -3.95
CA ASP A 457 1.72 25.79 -4.91
C ASP A 457 1.52 25.26 -6.34
N GLY A 458 0.56 24.33 -6.51
CA GLY A 458 0.24 23.68 -7.78
C GLY A 458 1.05 22.43 -8.07
N SER A 459 1.88 21.98 -7.13
CA SER A 459 2.50 20.65 -7.16
C SER A 459 1.49 19.54 -6.80
N ASP A 460 1.94 18.32 -6.81
CA ASP A 460 1.15 17.15 -6.40
C ASP A 460 1.11 17.07 -4.88
N LEU A 461 0.02 16.55 -4.31
CA LEU A 461 -0.04 16.23 -2.89
C LEU A 461 0.97 15.12 -2.57
N ALA A 462 1.65 15.26 -1.45
CA ALA A 462 2.55 14.22 -0.95
C ALA A 462 1.75 13.05 -0.37
N LEU A 463 2.30 11.84 -0.54
CA LEU A 463 1.79 10.62 0.09
C LEU A 463 2.51 10.40 1.43
N SER A 464 1.75 10.19 2.50
CA SER A 464 2.32 9.89 3.82
C SER A 464 2.72 8.42 3.91
N ASP A 465 3.97 8.15 4.26
CA ASP A 465 4.47 6.81 4.56
C ASP A 465 4.37 6.53 6.05
N ALA A 466 3.51 5.61 6.43
CA ALA A 466 3.22 5.24 7.81
C ALA A 466 3.59 3.76 8.02
N SER A 467 4.81 3.49 8.50
CA SER A 467 5.23 2.12 8.80
C SER A 467 4.51 1.57 10.02
N ARG A 468 4.30 0.28 10.04
CA ARG A 468 3.78 -0.39 11.23
C ARG A 468 4.72 -0.23 12.42
N LEU A 469 4.17 -0.08 13.62
CA LEU A 469 4.97 0.13 14.84
C LEU A 469 5.94 -1.02 15.13
N SER A 470 5.53 -2.26 14.84
CA SER A 470 6.28 -3.48 15.18
C SER A 470 7.16 -4.00 14.03
N GLU A 471 7.05 -3.43 12.82
CA GLU A 471 7.77 -3.93 11.65
C GLU A 471 7.95 -2.86 10.56
N ARG A 472 8.89 -3.09 9.64
CA ARG A 472 9.19 -2.20 8.52
C ARG A 472 8.31 -2.50 7.31
N SER A 473 7.02 -2.24 7.42
CA SER A 473 6.04 -2.46 6.38
C SER A 473 4.98 -1.37 6.39
N LEU A 474 4.56 -0.93 5.21
CA LEU A 474 3.47 0.04 5.04
C LEU A 474 2.11 -0.64 4.82
N VAL A 475 1.98 -1.88 5.22
CA VAL A 475 0.71 -2.61 5.17
C VAL A 475 -0.31 -1.94 6.08
N THR A 476 -1.51 -1.74 5.56
CA THR A 476 -2.65 -1.16 6.28
C THR A 476 -3.83 -2.12 6.39
N TRP A 477 -3.87 -3.16 5.58
CA TRP A 477 -4.94 -4.15 5.52
C TRP A 477 -4.41 -5.58 5.49
N SER A 478 -5.10 -6.48 6.19
CA SER A 478 -4.84 -7.91 6.10
C SER A 478 -6.06 -8.73 6.52
N ASP A 479 -6.41 -9.76 5.75
CA ASP A 479 -7.48 -10.69 6.11
C ASP A 479 -7.02 -12.15 5.95
N PRO A 480 -6.43 -12.72 6.99
CA PRO A 480 -5.98 -14.12 6.96
C PRO A 480 -7.12 -15.13 6.84
N LYS A 481 -8.37 -14.73 7.13
CA LYS A 481 -9.54 -15.61 7.02
C LYS A 481 -9.95 -15.83 5.56
N VAL A 482 -9.85 -14.80 4.73
CA VAL A 482 -10.07 -14.91 3.29
C VAL A 482 -8.88 -15.56 2.61
N GLY A 483 -7.64 -15.21 3.02
CA GLY A 483 -6.41 -15.90 2.67
C GLY A 483 -5.96 -15.83 1.21
N GLN A 484 -6.80 -15.33 0.30
CA GLN A 484 -6.50 -15.25 -1.14
C GLN A 484 -5.70 -14.00 -1.54
N PHE A 485 -5.70 -12.99 -0.68
CA PHE A 485 -5.02 -11.73 -0.89
C PHE A 485 -3.87 -11.61 0.09
N LEU A 486 -2.75 -11.10 -0.38
CA LEU A 486 -1.65 -10.72 0.50
C LEU A 486 -2.02 -9.47 1.31
N PRO A 487 -1.41 -9.29 2.48
CA PRO A 487 -1.47 -8.01 3.16
C PRO A 487 -1.11 -6.87 2.22
N GLY A 488 -1.87 -5.78 2.26
CA GLY A 488 -1.74 -4.68 1.31
C GLY A 488 -1.71 -3.30 1.95
N ARG A 489 -1.22 -2.31 1.20
CA ARG A 489 -1.32 -0.88 1.52
C ARG A 489 -2.52 -0.31 0.77
N LEU A 490 -3.69 -0.33 1.39
CA LEU A 490 -4.95 0.10 0.79
C LEU A 490 -5.35 1.50 1.25
N ASP A 491 -5.05 1.82 2.50
CA ASP A 491 -5.38 3.07 3.18
C ASP A 491 -4.24 4.06 3.03
N LEU A 492 -4.56 5.24 2.52
CA LEU A 492 -3.57 6.27 2.19
C LEU A 492 -3.95 7.61 2.80
N THR A 493 -2.94 8.44 3.08
CA THR A 493 -3.10 9.84 3.44
C THR A 493 -2.30 10.70 2.47
N LEU A 494 -2.99 11.55 1.70
CA LEU A 494 -2.43 12.56 0.82
C LEU A 494 -2.53 13.92 1.53
N TYR A 495 -1.48 14.73 1.48
CA TYR A 495 -1.47 16.03 2.15
C TYR A 495 -0.71 17.09 1.35
N ALA A 496 -1.09 18.35 1.52
CA ALA A 496 -0.44 19.52 0.92
C ALA A 496 0.92 19.75 1.60
N ASP A 497 2.01 19.24 1.03
CA ASP A 497 3.34 19.33 1.63
C ASP A 497 3.98 20.71 1.45
N ALA A 498 3.47 21.57 0.57
CA ALA A 498 3.83 22.98 0.56
C ALA A 498 3.35 23.73 1.82
N ALA A 499 2.26 23.28 2.46
CA ALA A 499 1.70 23.89 3.66
C ALA A 499 2.07 23.16 4.95
N PHE A 500 2.22 21.84 4.89
CA PHE A 500 2.51 20.99 6.04
C PHE A 500 3.83 20.23 5.87
N GLU A 501 4.51 20.03 6.99
CA GLU A 501 5.60 19.08 7.14
C GLU A 501 5.07 17.85 7.87
N ARG A 502 5.32 16.66 7.35
CA ARG A 502 5.07 15.41 8.07
C ARG A 502 6.17 15.20 9.10
N THR A 503 5.82 15.27 10.38
CA THR A 503 6.76 15.12 11.50
C THR A 503 6.80 13.70 12.07
N GLY A 504 5.83 12.86 11.73
CA GLY A 504 5.71 11.48 12.15
C GLY A 504 4.59 10.76 11.41
N GLY A 505 4.49 9.47 11.63
CA GLY A 505 3.41 8.64 11.09
C GLY A 505 3.71 7.18 11.32
N PHE A 506 2.66 6.40 11.58
CA PHE A 506 2.73 4.96 11.79
C PHE A 506 1.37 4.31 11.53
N THR A 507 1.37 3.01 11.24
CA THR A 507 0.16 2.20 11.34
C THR A 507 0.13 1.51 12.71
N PHE A 508 -1.07 1.43 13.29
CA PHE A 508 -1.28 0.94 14.64
C PHE A 508 -2.16 -0.29 14.67
N SER A 509 -1.67 -1.31 15.37
CA SER A 509 -2.44 -2.47 15.83
C SER A 509 -2.19 -2.72 17.30
N SER A 510 -3.21 -3.11 18.05
CA SER A 510 -3.04 -3.54 19.44
C SER A 510 -2.13 -4.76 19.59
N ALA A 511 -1.99 -5.57 18.53
CA ALA A 511 -1.07 -6.70 18.48
C ALA A 511 0.42 -6.30 18.48
N ASP A 512 0.72 -5.03 18.20
CA ASP A 512 2.08 -4.48 18.22
C ASP A 512 2.56 -4.10 19.62
N LEU A 513 1.65 -4.12 20.61
CA LEU A 513 1.93 -3.66 21.97
C LEU A 513 2.44 -4.79 22.86
N THR A 514 3.34 -4.45 23.78
CA THR A 514 3.65 -5.38 24.87
C THR A 514 2.38 -5.64 25.71
N PRO A 515 2.21 -6.86 26.28
CA PRO A 515 0.99 -7.18 27.04
C PRO A 515 0.70 -6.21 28.20
N ALA A 516 1.73 -5.75 28.90
CA ALA A 516 1.58 -4.80 29.98
C ALA A 516 1.10 -3.43 29.49
N PHE A 517 1.62 -2.96 28.36
CA PHE A 517 1.22 -1.67 27.78
C PHE A 517 -0.18 -1.76 27.17
N ALA A 518 -0.52 -2.83 26.46
CA ALA A 518 -1.88 -3.07 25.97
C ALA A 518 -2.91 -3.03 27.11
N ALA A 519 -2.62 -3.72 28.24
CA ALA A 519 -3.48 -3.72 29.40
C ALA A 519 -3.65 -2.32 30.01
N SER A 520 -2.62 -1.48 30.04
CA SER A 520 -2.71 -0.10 30.53
C SER A 520 -3.62 0.79 29.67
N LEU A 521 -3.79 0.46 28.39
CA LEU A 521 -4.72 1.13 27.46
C LEU A 521 -6.12 0.49 27.46
N GLY A 522 -6.35 -0.55 28.26
CA GLY A 522 -7.61 -1.29 28.31
C GLY A 522 -7.91 -2.08 27.04
N VAL A 523 -6.87 -2.51 26.28
CA VAL A 523 -6.98 -3.34 25.08
C VAL A 523 -6.23 -4.65 25.25
N THR A 524 -6.52 -5.63 24.37
CA THR A 524 -5.76 -6.88 24.23
C THR A 524 -5.11 -6.91 22.84
N PRO A 525 -4.14 -7.81 22.59
CA PRO A 525 -3.55 -7.95 21.26
C PRO A 525 -4.59 -8.14 20.14
N GLU A 526 -5.70 -8.82 20.42
CA GLU A 526 -6.76 -9.13 19.45
C GLU A 526 -7.80 -8.00 19.29
N THR A 527 -7.68 -6.90 20.05
CA THR A 527 -8.69 -5.83 20.00
C THR A 527 -8.79 -5.19 18.62
N SER A 528 -7.66 -4.95 17.94
CA SER A 528 -7.65 -4.40 16.58
C SER A 528 -8.28 -5.36 15.57
N GLU A 529 -7.91 -6.64 15.58
CA GLU A 529 -8.49 -7.66 14.69
C GLU A 529 -9.99 -7.85 14.87
N ARG A 530 -10.48 -7.67 16.10
CA ARG A 530 -11.93 -7.73 16.41
C ARG A 530 -12.67 -6.45 16.02
N ALA A 531 -11.97 -5.34 15.91
CA ALA A 531 -12.56 -4.07 15.52
C ALA A 531 -12.65 -3.92 14.01
N ALA A 532 -11.56 -4.17 13.28
CA ALA A 532 -11.50 -4.05 11.83
C ALA A 532 -10.37 -4.92 11.27
N ASP A 533 -10.46 -5.26 9.98
CA ASP A 533 -9.40 -5.89 9.20
C ASP A 533 -8.41 -4.85 8.62
N HIS A 534 -8.72 -3.55 8.75
CA HIS A 534 -7.84 -2.44 8.47
C HIS A 534 -7.15 -1.93 9.74
N LEU A 535 -5.90 -1.49 9.58
CA LEU A 535 -5.12 -0.86 10.65
C LEU A 535 -5.40 0.64 10.71
N ILE A 536 -5.27 1.22 11.89
CA ILE A 536 -5.32 2.68 12.05
C ILE A 536 -4.06 3.29 11.42
N VAL A 537 -4.23 4.22 10.50
CA VAL A 537 -3.14 5.00 9.89
C VAL A 537 -3.04 6.35 10.58
N VAL A 538 -1.86 6.65 11.12
CA VAL A 538 -1.55 7.89 11.83
C VAL A 538 -0.58 8.72 11.00
N THR A 539 -0.90 10.01 10.81
CA THR A 539 -0.01 10.99 10.17
C THR A 539 0.04 12.24 11.04
N ASP A 540 1.23 12.60 11.50
CA ASP A 540 1.46 13.82 12.27
C ASP A 540 1.93 14.94 11.34
N LEU A 541 1.11 15.99 11.19
CA LEU A 541 1.33 17.12 10.31
C LEU A 541 1.59 18.40 11.11
N ARG A 542 2.68 19.07 10.82
CA ARG A 542 3.02 20.39 11.40
C ARG A 542 2.96 21.45 10.30
N ARG A 543 2.33 22.58 10.62
CA ARG A 543 2.32 23.72 9.71
C ARG A 543 3.73 24.18 9.39
N LYS A 544 4.05 24.34 8.11
CA LYS A 544 5.26 25.05 7.67
C LYS A 544 5.07 26.55 7.89
N HIS A 545 5.94 27.15 8.68
CA HIS A 545 5.98 28.60 8.76
C HIS A 545 6.58 29.12 7.47
N SER A 546 5.81 29.87 6.68
CA SER A 546 6.40 30.61 5.56
C SER A 546 7.51 31.51 6.13
N PRO A 547 8.70 31.54 5.52
CA PRO A 547 9.68 32.55 5.90
C PRO A 547 9.04 33.94 5.79
N PRO A 548 9.33 34.89 6.67
CA PRO A 548 8.82 36.24 6.54
C PRO A 548 9.21 36.78 5.16
N ARG A 549 8.21 37.25 4.41
CA ARG A 549 8.40 37.88 3.09
C ARG A 549 9.18 39.14 3.21
#